data_574034d13edc7cd52839c1f3bb27478c
#
_entry.id   574034d13edc7cd52839c1f3bb27478c
#
_cell.length_a   1.000
_cell.length_b   1.000
_cell.length_c   1.000
_cell.angle_alpha   90.00
_cell.angle_beta   90.00
_cell.angle_gamma   90.00
#
_symmetry.space_group_name_H-M   'P 1'
#
loop_
_entity.id
_entity.type
_entity.pdbx_description
1 polymer ?
#
loop_
_entity_poly.entity_id
_entity_poly.type
_entity_poly.pdbx_seq_one_letter_code
_entity_poly.pdbx_strand_id
1 'polypeptide(L)'
;RKYHDMKNFLLFLRSGGGGGELTDSIDQLMESIEPYGTKISTGNSVLDVILSEKLTLCAQKEIVCVPYVDGTLLSFLNPLDLCTLVGNAMDNAIESCSQIAEPGRRLIHLHTVQRGETVLFTVRNTFAQRPELQNGLPRSTKADAANHGYGLRNMRYLAEQYGGMLSCQLEGEEFVLTVILSSFK
;
A
#
# COMPACT_ATOMS: atom_id res chain seq x y z
N ARG A 1 -3.93 17.11 9.61
CA ARG A 1 -5.35 16.89 9.89
C ARG A 1 -5.81 15.55 9.29
N LYS A 2 -5.62 15.31 7.98
CA LYS A 2 -6.01 14.05 7.30
C LYS A 2 -5.35 12.79 7.88
N TYR A 3 -4.08 12.85 8.30
CA TYR A 3 -3.39 11.72 8.95
C TYR A 3 -4.02 11.38 10.31
N HIS A 4 -4.47 12.40 11.05
CA HIS A 4 -5.15 12.22 12.33
C HIS A 4 -6.52 11.55 12.13
N ASP A 5 -7.23 11.92 11.08
CA ASP A 5 -8.55 11.39 10.75
C ASP A 5 -8.44 9.92 10.29
N MET A 6 -7.41 9.59 9.50
CA MET A 6 -7.08 8.20 9.13
C MET A 6 -6.70 7.35 10.36
N LYS A 7 -5.91 7.91 11.29
CA LYS A 7 -5.56 7.23 12.54
C LYS A 7 -6.80 6.95 13.40
N ASN A 8 -7.73 7.92 13.50
CA ASN A 8 -8.98 7.74 14.22
C ASN A 8 -9.89 6.69 13.55
N PHE A 9 -9.94 6.67 12.24
CA PHE A 9 -10.64 5.66 11.46
C PHE A 9 -10.06 4.26 11.70
N LEU A 10 -8.74 4.11 11.67
CA LEU A 10 -8.07 2.85 11.98
C LEU A 10 -8.30 2.40 13.43
N LEU A 11 -8.36 3.33 14.38
CA LEU A 11 -8.69 3.06 15.77
C LEU A 11 -10.15 2.60 15.94
N PHE A 12 -11.07 3.21 15.20
CA PHE A 12 -12.48 2.81 15.15
C PHE A 12 -12.63 1.39 14.59
N LEU A 13 -11.98 1.08 13.48
CA LEU A 13 -11.94 -0.29 12.92
C LEU A 13 -11.41 -1.32 13.91
N ARG A 14 -10.37 -0.96 14.66
CA ARG A 14 -9.77 -1.83 15.70
C ARG A 14 -10.71 -2.08 16.89
N SER A 15 -11.62 -1.14 17.18
CA SER A 15 -12.57 -1.28 18.28
C SER A 15 -13.76 -2.21 17.99
N GLY A 16 -13.84 -2.77 16.76
CA GLY A 16 -14.88 -3.73 16.40
C GLY A 16 -16.26 -3.13 16.19
N GLY A 17 -16.32 -1.86 15.74
CA GLY A 17 -17.58 -1.19 15.39
C GLY A 17 -18.38 -2.01 14.38
N GLY A 18 -19.67 -2.14 14.60
CA GLY A 18 -20.59 -2.99 13.84
C GLY A 18 -20.62 -2.67 12.34
N GLY A 19 -20.93 -3.67 11.52
CA GLY A 19 -20.79 -3.63 10.07
C GLY A 19 -21.53 -2.49 9.33
N GLY A 20 -22.61 -1.92 9.90
CA GLY A 20 -23.33 -0.80 9.30
C GLY A 20 -22.61 0.55 9.51
N GLU A 21 -22.16 0.81 10.72
CA GLU A 21 -21.44 2.05 11.06
C GLU A 21 -20.07 2.14 10.36
N LEU A 22 -19.48 1.00 10.05
CA LEU A 22 -18.24 0.92 9.29
C LEU A 22 -18.43 1.41 7.85
N THR A 23 -19.51 1.00 7.20
CA THR A 23 -19.84 1.41 5.84
C THR A 23 -20.14 2.91 5.78
N ASP A 24 -20.93 3.43 6.73
CA ASP A 24 -21.26 4.84 6.81
C ASP A 24 -20.03 5.72 7.09
N SER A 25 -19.11 5.23 7.92
CA SER A 25 -17.85 5.94 8.21
C SER A 25 -16.90 5.95 7.02
N ILE A 26 -16.87 4.88 6.23
CA ILE A 26 -16.14 4.82 4.96
C ILE A 26 -16.74 5.80 3.95
N ASP A 27 -18.06 5.84 3.81
CA ASP A 27 -18.75 6.74 2.88
C ASP A 27 -18.54 8.20 3.25
N GLN A 28 -18.59 8.56 4.53
CA GLN A 28 -18.28 9.92 5.02
C GLN A 28 -16.83 10.33 4.75
N LEU A 29 -15.87 9.40 4.88
CA LEU A 29 -14.48 9.63 4.52
C LEU A 29 -14.31 9.83 3.01
N MET A 30 -15.01 9.04 2.20
CA MET A 30 -15.04 9.19 0.75
C MET A 30 -15.58 10.56 0.32
N GLU A 31 -16.68 11.03 0.90
CA GLU A 31 -17.21 12.38 0.65
C GLU A 31 -16.25 13.50 1.08
N SER A 32 -15.46 13.30 2.13
CA SER A 32 -14.48 14.30 2.61
C SER A 32 -13.22 14.40 1.75
N ILE A 33 -12.97 13.41 0.89
CA ILE A 33 -11.79 13.31 0.03
C ILE A 33 -12.06 13.90 -1.37
N GLU A 34 -13.33 14.06 -1.77
CA GLU A 34 -13.65 14.70 -3.05
C GLU A 34 -13.44 16.23 -2.99
N PRO A 35 -12.32 16.76 -3.60
CA PRO A 35 -12.48 17.49 -4.84
C PRO A 35 -11.38 17.28 -5.91
N TYR A 36 -10.44 16.39 -5.73
CA TYR A 36 -9.31 16.24 -6.65
C TYR A 36 -8.99 14.79 -6.98
N GLY A 37 -9.85 14.02 -7.61
CA GLY A 37 -9.37 12.70 -7.92
C GLY A 37 -10.29 11.86 -8.79
N THR A 38 -9.69 11.15 -9.70
CA THR A 38 -10.28 10.01 -10.40
C THR A 38 -10.92 9.08 -9.37
N LYS A 39 -12.23 8.90 -9.45
CA LYS A 39 -12.97 7.99 -8.58
C LYS A 39 -12.42 6.57 -8.80
N ILE A 40 -11.71 6.05 -7.78
CA ILE A 40 -11.20 4.69 -7.80
C ILE A 40 -12.30 3.77 -7.35
N SER A 41 -12.51 2.68 -8.07
CA SER A 41 -13.43 1.62 -7.73
C SER A 41 -12.76 0.27 -8.00
N THR A 42 -12.13 -0.29 -6.99
CA THR A 42 -11.45 -1.60 -7.08
C THR A 42 -12.37 -2.76 -6.71
N GLY A 43 -13.59 -2.47 -6.25
CA GLY A 43 -14.49 -3.46 -5.67
C GLY A 43 -14.25 -3.74 -4.18
N ASN A 44 -13.34 -2.99 -3.52
CA ASN A 44 -13.09 -3.03 -2.09
C ASN A 44 -13.04 -1.60 -1.54
N SER A 45 -14.05 -1.20 -0.79
CA SER A 45 -14.22 0.18 -0.32
C SER A 45 -13.07 0.67 0.57
N VAL A 46 -12.49 -0.20 1.40
CA VAL A 46 -11.33 0.15 2.23
C VAL A 46 -10.11 0.44 1.36
N LEU A 47 -9.88 -0.39 0.34
CA LEU A 47 -8.79 -0.19 -0.61
C LEU A 47 -8.98 1.08 -1.43
N ASP A 48 -10.21 1.39 -1.83
CA ASP A 48 -10.55 2.60 -2.58
C ASP A 48 -10.19 3.87 -1.79
N VAL A 49 -10.48 3.91 -0.49
CA VAL A 49 -10.09 5.01 0.40
C VAL A 49 -8.57 5.15 0.48
N ILE A 50 -7.85 4.06 0.72
CA ILE A 50 -6.39 4.06 0.83
C ILE A 50 -5.76 4.55 -0.48
N LEU A 51 -6.18 3.99 -1.60
CA LEU A 51 -5.63 4.36 -2.91
C LEU A 51 -5.97 5.80 -3.29
N SER A 52 -7.17 6.29 -2.99
CA SER A 52 -7.54 7.69 -3.26
C SER A 52 -6.62 8.67 -2.54
N GLU A 53 -6.28 8.41 -1.28
CA GLU A 53 -5.33 9.22 -0.53
C GLU A 53 -3.92 9.15 -1.13
N LYS A 54 -3.43 7.92 -1.39
CA LYS A 54 -2.07 7.72 -1.91
C LYS A 54 -1.89 8.28 -3.31
N LEU A 55 -2.89 8.18 -4.18
CA LEU A 55 -2.85 8.77 -5.52
C LEU A 55 -2.88 10.31 -5.46
N THR A 56 -3.64 10.88 -4.54
CA THR A 56 -3.60 12.34 -4.29
C THR A 56 -2.18 12.77 -3.89
N LEU A 57 -1.53 12.01 -3.01
CA LEU A 57 -0.16 12.29 -2.60
C LEU A 57 0.84 12.10 -3.77
N CYS A 58 0.66 11.08 -4.60
CA CYS A 58 1.45 10.88 -5.82
C CYS A 58 1.34 12.10 -6.75
N ALA A 59 0.12 12.57 -7.01
CA ALA A 59 -0.11 13.75 -7.85
C ALA A 59 0.57 15.02 -7.30
N GLN A 60 0.48 15.24 -5.98
CA GLN A 60 1.16 16.36 -5.32
C GLN A 60 2.69 16.31 -5.43
N LYS A 61 3.25 15.11 -5.58
CA LYS A 61 4.70 14.86 -5.70
C LYS A 61 5.14 14.62 -7.15
N GLU A 62 4.27 14.86 -8.11
CA GLU A 62 4.53 14.63 -9.54
C GLU A 62 5.00 13.20 -9.83
N ILE A 63 4.38 12.22 -9.14
CA ILE A 63 4.62 10.80 -9.34
C ILE A 63 3.50 10.24 -10.20
N VAL A 64 3.84 9.61 -11.32
CA VAL A 64 2.87 8.87 -12.13
C VAL A 64 2.59 7.54 -11.44
N CYS A 65 1.36 7.34 -11.00
CA CYS A 65 0.94 6.10 -10.35
C CYS A 65 -0.17 5.43 -11.17
N VAL A 66 0.06 4.18 -11.53
CA VAL A 66 -0.86 3.37 -12.34
C VAL A 66 -1.38 2.20 -11.51
N PRO A 67 -2.58 2.31 -10.89
CA PRO A 67 -3.18 1.22 -10.14
C PRO A 67 -3.96 0.29 -11.08
N TYR A 68 -3.47 -0.92 -11.25
CA TYR A 68 -4.17 -2.02 -11.92
C TYR A 68 -4.53 -3.09 -10.88
N VAL A 69 -5.52 -2.76 -10.05
CA VAL A 69 -5.84 -3.54 -8.84
C VAL A 69 -7.30 -3.96 -8.87
N ASP A 70 -7.53 -5.27 -8.75
CA ASP A 70 -8.82 -5.84 -8.38
C ASP A 70 -8.85 -6.03 -6.86
N GLY A 71 -9.57 -5.13 -6.18
CA GLY A 71 -9.67 -5.11 -4.73
C GLY A 71 -10.50 -6.26 -4.17
N THR A 72 -11.35 -6.90 -4.99
CA THR A 72 -12.14 -8.05 -4.56
C THR A 72 -11.24 -9.23 -4.19
N LEU A 73 -10.08 -9.35 -4.84
CA LEU A 73 -9.07 -10.37 -4.54
C LEU A 73 -8.44 -10.23 -3.16
N LEU A 74 -8.53 -9.04 -2.54
CA LEU A 74 -7.98 -8.75 -1.21
C LEU A 74 -9.07 -8.69 -0.12
N SER A 75 -10.32 -9.02 -0.44
CA SER A 75 -11.45 -8.91 0.49
C SER A 75 -11.43 -9.93 1.64
N PHE A 76 -10.56 -10.93 1.59
CA PHE A 76 -10.34 -11.87 2.69
C PHE A 76 -9.43 -11.29 3.79
N LEU A 77 -8.71 -10.21 3.50
CA LEU A 77 -7.93 -9.48 4.53
C LEU A 77 -8.87 -8.69 5.42
N ASN A 78 -8.60 -8.66 6.72
CA ASN A 78 -9.31 -7.70 7.56
C ASN A 78 -8.90 -6.25 7.19
N PRO A 79 -9.77 -5.26 7.43
CA PRO A 79 -9.51 -3.86 7.02
C PRO A 79 -8.21 -3.28 7.56
N LEU A 80 -7.81 -3.61 8.79
CA LEU A 80 -6.58 -3.09 9.41
C LEU A 80 -5.33 -3.67 8.73
N ASP A 81 -5.36 -4.96 8.41
CA ASP A 81 -4.26 -5.64 7.72
C ASP A 81 -4.12 -5.12 6.29
N LEU A 82 -5.24 -4.90 5.60
CA LEU A 82 -5.26 -4.29 4.27
C LEU A 82 -4.67 -2.88 4.29
N CYS A 83 -5.07 -2.04 5.25
CA CYS A 83 -4.49 -0.70 5.45
C CYS A 83 -3.00 -0.76 5.73
N THR A 84 -2.56 -1.69 6.58
CA THR A 84 -1.16 -1.87 6.93
C THR A 84 -0.34 -2.30 5.71
N LEU A 85 -0.85 -3.28 4.96
CA LEU A 85 -0.17 -3.82 3.79
C LEU A 85 -0.02 -2.77 2.69
N VAL A 86 -1.14 -2.24 2.21
CA VAL A 86 -1.16 -1.31 1.08
C VAL A 86 -0.57 0.03 1.46
N GLY A 87 -0.87 0.53 2.66
CA GLY A 87 -0.32 1.78 3.18
C GLY A 87 1.20 1.76 3.23
N ASN A 88 1.80 0.75 3.86
CA ASN A 88 3.27 0.63 3.94
C ASN A 88 3.91 0.42 2.56
N ALA A 89 3.30 -0.38 1.69
CA ALA A 89 3.83 -0.61 0.34
C ALA A 89 3.87 0.69 -0.47
N MET A 90 2.78 1.46 -0.44
CA MET A 90 2.67 2.75 -1.12
C MET A 90 3.58 3.81 -0.52
N ASP A 91 3.69 3.89 0.81
CA ASP A 91 4.58 4.85 1.46
C ASP A 91 6.04 4.63 1.09
N ASN A 92 6.48 3.38 1.06
CA ASN A 92 7.82 3.01 0.61
C ASN A 92 8.07 3.43 -0.86
N ALA A 93 7.12 3.15 -1.75
CA ALA A 93 7.22 3.49 -3.16
C ALA A 93 7.25 5.01 -3.38
N ILE A 94 6.34 5.75 -2.74
CA ILE A 94 6.26 7.22 -2.82
C ILE A 94 7.53 7.86 -2.28
N GLU A 95 8.05 7.37 -1.15
CA GLU A 95 9.30 7.87 -0.58
C GLU A 95 10.48 7.66 -1.53
N SER A 96 10.61 6.47 -2.10
CA SER A 96 11.66 6.13 -3.06
C SER A 96 11.59 7.02 -4.31
N CYS A 97 10.42 7.16 -4.93
CA CYS A 97 10.20 8.01 -6.09
C CYS A 97 10.47 9.49 -5.79
N SER A 98 10.13 9.95 -4.58
CA SER A 98 10.32 11.37 -4.19
C SER A 98 11.79 11.79 -4.12
N GLN A 99 12.72 10.84 -4.05
CA GLN A 99 14.17 11.09 -4.08
C GLN A 99 14.72 11.30 -5.50
N ILE A 100 13.95 10.96 -6.54
CA ILE A 100 14.34 11.15 -7.94
C ILE A 100 14.19 12.64 -8.27
N ALA A 101 15.27 13.26 -8.74
CA ALA A 101 15.26 14.69 -9.07
C ALA A 101 14.33 15.02 -10.25
N GLU A 102 14.29 14.14 -11.26
CA GLU A 102 13.52 14.31 -12.50
C GLU A 102 12.09 13.76 -12.35
N PRO A 103 11.05 14.61 -12.31
CA PRO A 103 9.67 14.13 -12.11
C PRO A 103 9.21 13.12 -13.17
N GLY A 104 9.63 13.28 -14.42
CA GLY A 104 9.28 12.36 -15.51
C GLY A 104 9.76 10.92 -15.35
N ARG A 105 10.65 10.66 -14.37
CA ARG A 105 11.13 9.32 -14.04
C ARG A 105 10.47 8.72 -12.79
N ARG A 106 9.57 9.45 -12.14
CA ARG A 106 8.85 9.00 -10.93
C ARG A 106 7.65 8.15 -11.33
N LEU A 107 7.76 6.86 -11.18
CA LEU A 107 6.74 5.91 -11.63
C LEU A 107 6.45 4.87 -10.57
N ILE A 108 5.16 4.62 -10.33
CA ILE A 108 4.66 3.55 -9.46
C ILE A 108 3.59 2.76 -10.22
N HIS A 109 3.70 1.44 -10.18
CA HIS A 109 2.67 0.52 -10.66
C HIS A 109 2.20 -0.39 -9.53
N LEU A 110 0.88 -0.51 -9.42
CA LEU A 110 0.25 -1.49 -8.52
C LEU A 110 -0.50 -2.52 -9.36
N HIS A 111 -0.49 -3.76 -8.87
CA HIS A 111 -1.11 -4.83 -9.59
C HIS A 111 -1.51 -5.97 -8.64
N THR A 112 -2.70 -6.53 -8.84
CA THR A 112 -3.15 -7.75 -8.18
C THR A 112 -3.40 -8.85 -9.19
N VAL A 113 -2.99 -10.06 -8.87
CA VAL A 113 -3.27 -11.28 -9.66
C VAL A 113 -3.62 -12.42 -8.73
N GLN A 114 -4.63 -13.19 -9.11
CA GLN A 114 -4.91 -14.46 -8.47
C GLN A 114 -4.37 -15.62 -9.33
N ARG A 115 -3.70 -16.56 -8.68
CA ARG A 115 -3.24 -17.83 -9.27
C ARG A 115 -3.65 -18.98 -8.36
N GLY A 116 -4.74 -19.66 -8.74
CA GLY A 116 -5.35 -20.66 -7.88
C GLY A 116 -5.81 -20.05 -6.56
N GLU A 117 -5.31 -20.59 -5.45
CA GLU A 117 -5.62 -20.13 -4.09
C GLU A 117 -4.67 -19.01 -3.60
N THR A 118 -3.79 -18.54 -4.46
CA THR A 118 -2.79 -17.54 -4.11
C THR A 118 -3.11 -16.20 -4.77
N VAL A 119 -3.09 -15.14 -3.97
CA VAL A 119 -3.19 -13.76 -4.44
C VAL A 119 -1.83 -13.09 -4.34
N LEU A 120 -1.40 -12.47 -5.42
CA LEU A 120 -0.19 -11.66 -5.49
C LEU A 120 -0.59 -10.20 -5.53
N PHE A 121 -0.12 -9.42 -4.57
CA PHE A 121 -0.17 -7.96 -4.58
C PHE A 121 1.24 -7.44 -4.84
N THR A 122 1.44 -6.72 -5.94
CA THR A 122 2.74 -6.24 -6.37
C THR A 122 2.74 -4.71 -6.49
N VAL A 123 3.78 -4.09 -5.92
CA VAL A 123 4.08 -2.67 -6.11
C VAL A 123 5.46 -2.56 -6.75
N ARG A 124 5.54 -1.88 -7.89
CA ARG A 124 6.78 -1.57 -8.61
C ARG A 124 6.99 -0.06 -8.56
N ASN A 125 8.20 0.37 -8.28
CA ASN A 125 8.54 1.78 -8.32
C ASN A 125 9.97 2.01 -8.81
N THR A 126 10.18 3.13 -9.46
CA THR A 126 11.52 3.63 -9.79
C THR A 126 12.23 4.14 -8.53
N PHE A 127 13.56 4.20 -8.58
CA PHE A 127 14.40 4.68 -7.49
C PHE A 127 15.51 5.62 -7.99
N ALA A 128 15.95 6.53 -7.12
CA ALA A 128 17.08 7.43 -7.42
C ALA A 128 18.44 6.73 -7.31
N GLN A 129 18.59 5.92 -6.28
CA GLN A 129 19.80 5.12 -6.02
C GLN A 129 19.38 3.67 -5.83
N ARG A 130 20.14 2.77 -6.45
CA ARG A 130 19.90 1.33 -6.37
C ARG A 130 20.00 0.86 -4.92
N PRO A 131 18.91 0.34 -4.32
CA PRO A 131 18.95 -0.13 -2.95
C PRO A 131 19.79 -1.41 -2.83
N GLU A 132 20.53 -1.54 -1.74
CA GLU A 132 21.19 -2.79 -1.38
C GLU A 132 20.17 -3.72 -0.73
N LEU A 133 20.07 -4.96 -1.20
CA LEU A 133 19.24 -5.99 -0.58
C LEU A 133 20.08 -6.83 0.38
N GLN A 134 19.63 -6.92 1.63
CA GLN A 134 20.22 -7.77 2.65
C GLN A 134 19.12 -8.71 3.21
N ASN A 135 19.36 -10.01 3.15
CA ASN A 135 18.37 -11.03 3.51
C ASN A 135 17.00 -10.85 2.80
N GLY A 136 17.04 -10.46 1.52
CA GLY A 136 15.86 -10.26 0.68
C GLY A 136 15.03 -9.00 1.01
N LEU A 137 15.56 -8.08 1.83
CA LEU A 137 14.96 -6.77 2.10
C LEU A 137 15.95 -5.65 1.79
N PRO A 138 15.47 -4.47 1.35
CA PRO A 138 16.32 -3.31 1.22
C PRO A 138 16.89 -2.89 2.57
N ARG A 139 18.19 -2.58 2.57
CA ARG A 139 18.88 -2.02 3.73
C ARG A 139 18.35 -0.60 3.97
N SER A 140 17.93 -0.32 5.22
CA SER A 140 17.52 1.03 5.59
C SER A 140 18.69 2.00 5.43
N THR A 141 18.52 3.05 4.64
CA THR A 141 19.51 4.11 4.42
C THR A 141 19.40 5.23 5.45
N LYS A 142 18.40 5.19 6.33
CA LYS A 142 18.14 6.25 7.30
C LYS A 142 18.88 6.01 8.61
N ALA A 143 19.54 7.07 9.11
CA ALA A 143 20.25 7.10 10.39
C ALA A 143 19.32 6.85 11.61
N ASP A 144 18.00 7.01 11.46
CA ASP A 144 17.00 6.72 12.47
C ASP A 144 16.47 5.28 12.34
N ALA A 145 17.32 4.33 12.70
CA ALA A 145 16.96 2.90 12.76
C ALA A 145 15.78 2.60 13.73
N ALA A 146 15.43 3.55 14.59
CA ALA A 146 14.35 3.38 15.57
C ALA A 146 12.95 3.57 14.99
N ASN A 147 12.76 4.29 13.87
CA ASN A 147 11.43 4.59 13.31
C ASN A 147 11.19 4.07 11.87
N HIS A 148 12.22 3.59 11.18
CA HIS A 148 12.11 3.15 9.79
C HIS A 148 12.71 1.73 9.62
N GLY A 149 12.00 0.86 8.99
CA GLY A 149 12.31 -0.56 8.84
C GLY A 149 11.18 -1.45 9.34
N TYR A 150 10.22 -0.86 10.06
CA TYR A 150 9.05 -1.60 10.56
C TYR A 150 8.05 -1.91 9.44
N GLY A 151 7.91 -1.05 8.41
CA GLY A 151 6.92 -1.23 7.35
C GLY A 151 7.12 -2.55 6.59
N LEU A 152 8.33 -2.82 6.10
CA LEU A 152 8.63 -4.08 5.39
C LEU A 152 8.56 -5.29 6.31
N ARG A 153 9.00 -5.15 7.57
CA ARG A 153 8.91 -6.23 8.57
C ARG A 153 7.45 -6.53 8.93
N ASN A 154 6.64 -5.49 9.11
CA ASN A 154 5.21 -5.64 9.38
C ASN A 154 4.49 -6.29 8.21
N MET A 155 4.77 -5.88 6.97
CA MET A 155 4.21 -6.50 5.77
C MET A 155 4.65 -7.97 5.62
N ARG A 156 5.91 -8.30 5.93
CA ARG A 156 6.40 -9.68 5.93
C ARG A 156 5.67 -10.52 6.97
N TYR A 157 5.60 -10.04 8.21
CA TYR A 157 4.88 -10.72 9.28
C TYR A 157 3.41 -10.95 8.90
N LEU A 158 2.77 -9.94 8.34
CA LEU A 158 1.38 -10.02 7.90
C LEU A 158 1.22 -11.06 6.77
N ALA A 159 2.09 -11.05 5.77
CA ALA A 159 2.06 -12.06 4.71
C ALA A 159 2.17 -13.48 5.26
N GLU A 160 3.05 -13.70 6.24
CA GLU A 160 3.21 -14.98 6.93
C GLU A 160 1.95 -15.39 7.70
N GLN A 161 1.24 -14.45 8.34
CA GLN A 161 -0.04 -14.72 9.01
C GLN A 161 -1.14 -15.19 8.05
N TYR A 162 -1.07 -14.75 6.78
CA TYR A 162 -1.97 -15.18 5.71
C TYR A 162 -1.38 -16.33 4.86
N GLY A 163 -0.46 -17.12 5.45
CA GLY A 163 0.10 -18.32 4.81
C GLY A 163 0.94 -18.05 3.57
N GLY A 164 1.43 -16.83 3.44
CA GLY A 164 2.20 -16.40 2.28
C GLY A 164 3.60 -15.87 2.62
N MET A 165 4.11 -14.99 1.79
CA MET A 165 5.46 -14.44 1.94
C MET A 165 5.59 -13.07 1.27
N LEU A 166 6.64 -12.32 1.65
CA LEU A 166 7.03 -11.07 1.02
C LEU A 166 8.34 -11.26 0.27
N SER A 167 8.40 -10.79 -0.96
CA SER A 167 9.59 -10.80 -1.82
C SER A 167 9.91 -9.39 -2.29
N CYS A 168 11.20 -9.04 -2.28
CA CYS A 168 11.73 -7.80 -2.85
C CYS A 168 12.78 -8.14 -3.90
N GLN A 169 12.67 -7.53 -5.08
CA GLN A 169 13.57 -7.75 -6.21
C GLN A 169 13.93 -6.43 -6.88
N LEU A 170 15.02 -6.43 -7.64
CA LEU A 170 15.44 -5.30 -8.46
C LEU A 170 15.40 -5.73 -9.92
N GLU A 171 14.59 -5.07 -10.72
CA GLU A 171 14.43 -5.31 -12.14
C GLU A 171 14.77 -4.03 -12.91
N GLY A 172 15.96 -3.98 -13.52
CA GLY A 172 16.44 -2.76 -14.18
C GLY A 172 16.54 -1.57 -13.22
N GLU A 173 15.76 -0.53 -13.47
CA GLU A 173 15.64 0.68 -12.65
C GLU A 173 14.43 0.66 -11.72
N GLU A 174 13.80 -0.48 -11.52
CA GLU A 174 12.64 -0.63 -10.66
C GLU A 174 12.92 -1.52 -9.45
N PHE A 175 12.36 -1.12 -8.32
CA PHE A 175 12.20 -1.96 -7.14
C PHE A 175 10.82 -2.63 -7.21
N VAL A 176 10.79 -3.93 -7.02
CA VAL A 176 9.58 -4.76 -7.10
C VAL A 176 9.34 -5.40 -5.74
N LEU A 177 8.28 -4.96 -5.09
CA LEU A 177 7.73 -5.56 -3.87
C LEU A 177 6.57 -6.45 -4.25
N THR A 178 6.63 -7.73 -3.93
CA THR A 178 5.53 -8.68 -4.12
C THR A 178 5.14 -9.29 -2.78
N VAL A 179 3.88 -9.13 -2.42
CA VAL A 179 3.27 -9.82 -1.28
C VAL A 179 2.42 -10.95 -1.83
N ILE A 180 2.75 -12.16 -1.41
CA ILE A 180 2.05 -13.39 -1.75
C ILE A 180 1.18 -13.75 -0.56
N LEU A 181 -0.11 -14.00 -0.79
CA LEU A 181 -1.09 -14.29 0.25
C LEU A 181 -1.89 -15.53 -0.14
N SER A 182 -2.24 -16.38 0.82
CA SER A 182 -3.20 -17.44 0.61
C SER A 182 -4.61 -16.91 0.88
N SER A 183 -5.52 -17.12 -0.06
CA SER A 183 -6.93 -16.72 0.07
C SER A 183 -7.74 -17.73 0.92
N PHE A 184 -7.12 -18.82 1.36
CA PHE A 184 -7.73 -19.82 2.24
C PHE A 184 -7.06 -19.79 3.62
N LYS A 185 -7.89 -19.64 4.63
CA LYS A 185 -7.62 -20.01 6.01
C LYS A 185 -8.35 -21.27 6.34
#